data_3de666b5e21ffc919d132754c4a86cb2
#
_entry.id   3de666b5e21ffc919d132754c4a86cb2
#
_cell.length_a   1.000
_cell.length_b   1.000
_cell.length_c   1.000
_cell.angle_alpha   90.00
_cell.angle_beta   90.00
_cell.angle_gamma   90.00
#
_symmetry.space_group_name_H-M   'P 1'
#
loop_
_entity.id
_entity.type
_entity.pdbx_description
1 polymer ?
#
loop_
_entity_poly.entity_id
_entity_poly.type
_entity_poly.pdbx_seq_one_letter_code
_entity_poly.pdbx_strand_id
1 'polypeptide(L)'
;MYVPVAERLSAEVLNKAFLIALLLAGSVERAEAAVMEGIRQLDDRVDLLVTAMIAAIGASADTGGSARALLPDELRRVLDLPEVSRHCYVLRLLMGLQRVYCARILRMEAVRVDEAVCGAACMLARMVEKEGLALAVPGATRVHYRSGDQT
;
A
#
# COMPACT_ATOMS: atom_id res chain seq x y z
N MET A 1 -28.31 7.01 -8.26
CA MET A 1 -28.29 6.11 -9.42
C MET A 1 -27.99 4.70 -8.95
N TYR A 2 -28.80 3.75 -9.35
CA TYR A 2 -28.64 2.36 -8.95
C TYR A 2 -27.59 1.66 -9.83
N VAL A 3 -26.57 1.05 -9.21
CA VAL A 3 -25.59 0.23 -9.91
C VAL A 3 -25.83 -1.21 -9.47
N PRO A 4 -26.02 -2.15 -10.38
CA PRO A 4 -26.23 -3.55 -10.04
C PRO A 4 -25.07 -4.14 -9.23
N VAL A 5 -25.38 -5.03 -8.28
CA VAL A 5 -24.38 -5.66 -7.43
C VAL A 5 -23.30 -6.36 -8.27
N ALA A 6 -23.70 -6.97 -9.39
CA ALA A 6 -22.75 -7.65 -10.27
C ALA A 6 -21.68 -6.71 -10.83
N GLU A 7 -22.04 -5.47 -11.16
CA GLU A 7 -21.07 -4.48 -11.61
C GLU A 7 -20.15 -4.01 -10.48
N ARG A 8 -20.69 -3.94 -9.27
CA ARG A 8 -19.90 -3.57 -8.09
C ARG A 8 -18.93 -4.65 -7.67
N LEU A 9 -19.16 -5.88 -8.09
CA LEU A 9 -18.30 -7.03 -7.80
C LEU A 9 -17.52 -7.51 -9.03
N SER A 10 -17.22 -6.61 -9.96
CA SER A 10 -16.39 -6.97 -11.12
C SER A 10 -15.00 -7.46 -10.66
N ALA A 11 -14.35 -8.26 -11.50
CA ALA A 11 -13.02 -8.78 -11.20
C ALA A 11 -12.02 -7.66 -10.92
N GLU A 12 -12.14 -6.54 -11.64
CA GLU A 12 -11.27 -5.39 -11.44
C GLU A 12 -11.45 -4.78 -10.04
N VAL A 13 -12.69 -4.60 -9.60
CA VAL A 13 -12.99 -4.06 -8.27
C VAL A 13 -12.50 -4.99 -7.18
N LEU A 14 -12.72 -6.31 -7.34
CA LEU A 14 -12.24 -7.30 -6.38
C LEU A 14 -10.73 -7.34 -6.29
N ASN A 15 -10.04 -7.28 -7.42
CA ASN A 15 -8.59 -7.26 -7.45
C ASN A 15 -8.04 -6.01 -6.77
N LYS A 16 -8.64 -4.85 -7.04
CA LYS A 16 -8.24 -3.61 -6.41
C LYS A 16 -8.45 -3.66 -4.91
N ALA A 17 -9.62 -4.12 -4.47
CA ALA A 17 -9.93 -4.27 -3.05
C ALA A 17 -8.95 -5.21 -2.36
N PHE A 18 -8.62 -6.33 -2.99
CA PHE A 18 -7.67 -7.30 -2.45
C PHE A 18 -6.26 -6.70 -2.32
N LEU A 19 -5.77 -6.02 -3.35
CA LEU A 19 -4.44 -5.40 -3.30
C LEU A 19 -4.34 -4.35 -2.20
N ILE A 20 -5.34 -3.50 -2.07
CA ILE A 20 -5.36 -2.49 -1.02
C ILE A 20 -5.45 -3.15 0.36
N ALA A 21 -6.31 -4.16 0.51
CA ALA A 21 -6.42 -4.90 1.76
C ALA A 21 -5.10 -5.59 2.12
N LEU A 22 -4.39 -6.12 1.13
CA LEU A 22 -3.10 -6.77 1.31
C LEU A 22 -2.03 -5.78 1.84
N LEU A 23 -1.99 -4.57 1.25
CA LEU A 23 -1.08 -3.53 1.71
C LEU A 23 -1.40 -3.04 3.13
N LEU A 24 -2.68 -2.99 3.48
CA LEU A 24 -3.11 -2.54 4.80
C LEU A 24 -2.93 -3.62 5.86
N ALA A 25 -3.35 -4.83 5.57
CA ALA A 25 -3.32 -5.94 6.53
C ALA A 25 -1.95 -6.62 6.63
N GLY A 26 -1.19 -6.63 5.56
CA GLY A 26 0.14 -7.23 5.52
C GLY A 26 0.15 -8.75 5.44
N SER A 27 -1.00 -9.40 5.28
CA SER A 27 -1.13 -10.86 5.24
C SER A 27 -2.21 -11.25 4.25
N VAL A 28 -1.97 -12.30 3.50
CA VAL A 28 -2.92 -12.83 2.50
C VAL A 28 -4.22 -13.24 3.16
N GLU A 29 -4.14 -14.01 4.24
CA GLU A 29 -5.32 -14.52 4.94
C GLU A 29 -6.18 -13.37 5.48
N ARG A 30 -5.54 -12.36 6.01
CA ARG A 30 -6.26 -11.19 6.56
C ARG A 30 -6.85 -10.31 5.46
N ALA A 31 -6.15 -10.19 4.34
CA ALA A 31 -6.66 -9.47 3.18
C ALA A 31 -7.90 -10.16 2.60
N GLU A 32 -7.84 -11.47 2.44
CA GLU A 32 -9.00 -12.25 1.99
C GLU A 32 -10.18 -12.09 2.94
N ALA A 33 -9.95 -12.23 4.24
CA ALA A 33 -10.99 -12.04 5.25
C ALA A 33 -11.60 -10.64 5.20
N ALA A 34 -10.77 -9.61 4.99
CA ALA A 34 -11.24 -8.23 4.89
C ALA A 34 -12.11 -8.02 3.65
N VAL A 35 -11.72 -8.58 2.50
CA VAL A 35 -12.53 -8.49 1.27
C VAL A 35 -13.85 -9.24 1.45
N MET A 36 -13.81 -10.43 2.04
CA MET A 36 -15.03 -11.20 2.32
C MET A 36 -15.97 -10.46 3.26
N GLU A 37 -15.43 -9.79 4.27
CA GLU A 37 -16.23 -8.95 5.15
C GLU A 37 -16.85 -7.77 4.39
N GLY A 38 -16.07 -7.16 3.50
CA GLY A 38 -16.58 -6.10 2.63
C GLY A 38 -17.75 -6.57 1.76
N ILE A 39 -17.64 -7.78 1.21
CA ILE A 39 -18.71 -8.37 0.39
C ILE A 39 -19.96 -8.61 1.24
N ARG A 40 -19.80 -9.13 2.45
CA ARG A 40 -20.92 -9.39 3.36
C ARG A 40 -21.67 -8.12 3.76
N GLN A 41 -20.96 -7.01 3.88
CA GLN A 41 -21.54 -5.72 4.26
C GLN A 41 -21.96 -4.87 3.06
N LEU A 42 -21.81 -5.40 1.86
CA LEU A 42 -22.12 -4.65 0.64
C LEU A 42 -23.63 -4.37 0.55
N ASP A 43 -23.97 -3.09 0.50
CA ASP A 43 -25.33 -2.64 0.24
C ASP A 43 -25.30 -1.44 -0.73
N ASP A 44 -26.45 -0.81 -0.95
CA ASP A 44 -26.57 0.29 -1.92
C ASP A 44 -25.79 1.54 -1.53
N ARG A 45 -25.39 1.66 -0.27
CA ARG A 45 -24.75 2.85 0.28
C ARG A 45 -23.28 2.68 0.57
N VAL A 46 -22.79 1.44 0.63
CA VAL A 46 -21.45 1.13 1.07
C VAL A 46 -20.64 0.54 -0.07
N ASP A 47 -19.48 1.13 -0.31
CA ASP A 47 -18.54 0.67 -1.31
C ASP A 47 -17.72 -0.49 -0.75
N LEU A 48 -17.57 -1.56 -1.54
CA LEU A 48 -16.75 -2.71 -1.20
C LEU A 48 -15.33 -2.29 -0.80
N LEU A 49 -14.75 -1.37 -1.57
CA LEU A 49 -13.37 -0.94 -1.34
C LEU A 49 -13.20 -0.29 0.04
N VAL A 50 -14.13 0.58 0.41
CA VAL A 50 -14.10 1.26 1.72
C VAL A 50 -14.28 0.27 2.85
N THR A 51 -15.22 -0.65 2.73
CA THR A 51 -15.50 -1.64 3.77
C THR A 51 -14.34 -2.60 3.95
N ALA A 52 -13.79 -3.11 2.85
CA ALA A 52 -12.63 -3.99 2.89
C ALA A 52 -11.41 -3.28 3.49
N MET A 53 -11.22 -2.01 3.16
CA MET A 53 -10.15 -1.19 3.68
C MET A 53 -10.25 -1.03 5.21
N ILE A 54 -11.42 -0.70 5.71
CA ILE A 54 -11.64 -0.55 7.16
C ILE A 54 -11.42 -1.89 7.88
N ALA A 55 -11.92 -2.98 7.32
CA ALA A 55 -11.73 -4.31 7.88
C ALA A 55 -10.25 -4.71 7.88
N ALA A 56 -9.52 -4.39 6.81
CA ALA A 56 -8.09 -4.70 6.71
C ALA A 56 -7.26 -3.94 7.75
N ILE A 57 -7.59 -2.68 8.01
CA ILE A 57 -6.93 -1.88 9.04
C ILE A 57 -7.13 -2.52 10.41
N GLY A 58 -8.36 -2.93 10.73
CA GLY A 58 -8.67 -3.57 12.01
C GLY A 58 -8.00 -4.93 12.19
N ALA A 59 -7.65 -5.59 11.09
CA ALA A 59 -7.03 -6.91 11.10
C ALA A 59 -5.51 -6.88 10.87
N SER A 60 -4.91 -5.71 10.83
CA SER A 60 -3.49 -5.54 10.54
C SER A 60 -2.60 -6.36 11.48
N ALA A 61 -1.56 -6.94 10.93
CA ALA A 61 -0.61 -7.78 11.65
C ALA A 61 0.77 -7.69 11.00
N ASP A 62 1.66 -8.52 11.49
CA ASP A 62 2.99 -8.64 10.92
C ASP A 62 2.92 -9.05 9.45
N THR A 63 3.75 -8.42 8.65
CA THR A 63 3.81 -8.71 7.23
C THR A 63 4.45 -10.06 6.98
N GLY A 64 3.77 -10.90 6.22
CA GLY A 64 4.28 -12.21 5.85
C GLY A 64 4.95 -12.23 4.49
N GLY A 65 5.84 -13.19 4.29
CA GLY A 65 6.54 -13.33 3.02
C GLY A 65 5.63 -13.62 1.83
N SER A 66 4.51 -14.31 2.07
CA SER A 66 3.54 -14.63 1.02
C SER A 66 2.85 -13.39 0.45
N ALA A 67 2.64 -12.36 1.27
CA ALA A 67 2.03 -11.12 0.81
C ALA A 67 2.92 -10.42 -0.23
N ARG A 68 4.24 -10.44 -0.02
CA ARG A 68 5.18 -9.83 -0.96
C ARG A 68 5.11 -10.44 -2.35
N ALA A 69 4.94 -11.75 -2.42
CA ALA A 69 4.93 -12.47 -3.70
C ALA A 69 3.74 -12.07 -4.59
N LEU A 70 2.64 -11.61 -3.99
CA LEU A 70 1.44 -11.22 -4.71
C LEU A 70 1.42 -9.75 -5.12
N LEU A 71 2.39 -8.97 -4.66
CA LEU A 71 2.44 -7.53 -4.95
C LEU A 71 3.40 -7.24 -6.11
N PRO A 72 3.07 -6.24 -6.95
CA PRO A 72 4.03 -5.68 -7.89
C PRO A 72 5.27 -5.16 -7.14
N ASP A 73 6.41 -5.19 -7.81
CA ASP A 73 7.69 -4.80 -7.21
C ASP A 73 7.65 -3.40 -6.57
N GLU A 74 6.96 -2.48 -7.21
CA GLU A 74 6.84 -1.10 -6.74
C GLU A 74 6.11 -1.00 -5.40
N LEU A 75 5.21 -1.93 -5.13
CA LEU A 75 4.40 -1.91 -3.92
C LEU A 75 4.97 -2.76 -2.78
N ARG A 76 5.92 -3.65 -3.06
CA ARG A 76 6.51 -4.51 -2.03
C ARG A 76 7.16 -3.73 -0.91
N ARG A 77 7.80 -2.62 -1.24
CA ARG A 77 8.46 -1.76 -0.27
C ARG A 77 7.49 -1.15 0.74
N VAL A 78 6.24 -0.97 0.32
CA VAL A 78 5.21 -0.43 1.22
C VAL A 78 4.99 -1.33 2.42
N LEU A 79 5.14 -2.65 2.25
CA LEU A 79 5.01 -3.59 3.35
C LEU A 79 6.11 -3.45 4.40
N ASP A 80 7.24 -2.84 4.05
CA ASP A 80 8.35 -2.64 4.99
C ASP A 80 8.16 -1.41 5.87
N LEU A 81 7.16 -0.59 5.60
CA LEU A 81 6.84 0.56 6.43
C LEU A 81 6.23 0.13 7.76
N PRO A 82 6.48 0.88 8.83
CA PRO A 82 5.75 0.68 10.08
C PRO A 82 4.24 0.76 9.86
N GLU A 83 3.48 0.05 10.66
CA GLU A 83 2.03 -0.11 10.46
C GLU A 83 1.29 1.22 10.25
N VAL A 84 1.47 2.17 11.16
CA VAL A 84 0.77 3.46 11.09
C VAL A 84 1.20 4.24 9.84
N SER A 85 2.49 4.27 9.55
CA SER A 85 3.02 4.93 8.36
C SER A 85 2.49 4.29 7.09
N ARG A 86 2.42 2.97 7.06
CA ARG A 86 1.89 2.20 5.93
C ARG A 86 0.42 2.53 5.70
N HIS A 87 -0.39 2.50 6.74
CA HIS A 87 -1.81 2.83 6.64
C HIS A 87 -2.03 4.24 6.13
N CYS A 88 -1.33 5.22 6.69
CA CYS A 88 -1.45 6.61 6.25
C CYS A 88 -1.02 6.78 4.79
N TYR A 89 0.08 6.16 4.40
CA TYR A 89 0.58 6.21 3.02
C TYR A 89 -0.42 5.61 2.03
N VAL A 90 -0.92 4.42 2.34
CA VAL A 90 -1.89 3.73 1.47
C VAL A 90 -3.17 4.55 1.33
N LEU A 91 -3.73 5.03 2.42
CA LEU A 91 -4.99 5.78 2.39
C LEU A 91 -4.83 7.13 1.70
N ARG A 92 -3.77 7.86 2.00
CA ARG A 92 -3.58 9.20 1.45
C ARG A 92 -3.09 9.22 0.02
N LEU A 93 -2.07 8.43 -0.30
CA LEU A 93 -1.40 8.52 -1.58
C LEU A 93 -1.88 7.48 -2.58
N LEU A 94 -2.09 6.25 -2.18
CA LEU A 94 -2.54 5.21 -3.10
C LEU A 94 -4.04 5.26 -3.33
N MET A 95 -4.81 5.54 -2.29
CA MET A 95 -6.27 5.66 -2.39
C MET A 95 -6.75 7.08 -2.68
N GLY A 96 -5.91 8.08 -2.44
CA GLY A 96 -6.26 9.47 -2.69
C GLY A 96 -7.29 10.05 -1.72
N LEU A 97 -7.44 9.48 -0.53
CA LEU A 97 -8.40 9.98 0.45
C LEU A 97 -7.91 11.27 1.09
N GLN A 98 -8.86 12.15 1.43
CA GLN A 98 -8.53 13.39 2.12
C GLN A 98 -8.01 13.10 3.52
N ARG A 99 -7.08 13.94 4.02
CA ARG A 99 -6.45 13.72 5.32
C ARG A 99 -7.44 13.66 6.49
N VAL A 100 -8.48 14.46 6.46
CA VAL A 100 -9.51 14.47 7.51
C VAL A 100 -10.23 13.12 7.55
N TYR A 101 -10.50 12.56 6.39
CA TYR A 101 -11.14 11.26 6.28
C TYR A 101 -10.22 10.14 6.78
N CYS A 102 -8.94 10.19 6.41
CA CYS A 102 -7.93 9.25 6.91
C CYS A 102 -7.80 9.34 8.43
N ALA A 103 -7.76 10.54 8.97
CA ALA A 103 -7.68 10.77 10.40
C ALA A 103 -8.87 10.13 11.13
N ARG A 104 -10.05 10.24 10.57
CA ARG A 104 -11.26 9.65 11.13
C ARG A 104 -11.19 8.12 11.11
N ILE A 105 -10.80 7.54 9.99
CA ILE A 105 -10.70 6.08 9.85
C ILE A 105 -9.66 5.52 10.81
N LEU A 106 -8.50 6.18 10.90
CA LEU A 106 -7.37 5.71 11.70
C LEU A 106 -7.45 6.17 13.16
N ARG A 107 -8.45 6.97 13.51
CA ARG A 107 -8.64 7.52 14.86
C ARG A 107 -7.41 8.27 15.37
N MET A 108 -6.89 9.15 14.54
CA MET A 108 -5.72 9.95 14.87
C MET A 108 -5.93 11.39 14.39
N GLU A 109 -5.07 12.30 14.84
CA GLU A 109 -5.15 13.69 14.42
C GLU A 109 -4.71 13.87 12.96
N ALA A 110 -5.32 14.81 12.25
CA ALA A 110 -5.00 15.06 10.84
C ALA A 110 -3.53 15.43 10.63
N VAL A 111 -2.95 16.19 11.55
CA VAL A 111 -1.53 16.56 11.47
C VAL A 111 -0.63 15.34 11.59
N ARG A 112 -1.04 14.36 12.39
CA ARG A 112 -0.30 13.09 12.52
C ARG A 112 -0.34 12.27 11.25
N VAL A 113 -1.46 12.31 10.53
CA VAL A 113 -1.57 11.67 9.20
C VAL A 113 -0.54 12.27 8.27
N ASP A 114 -0.45 13.59 8.19
CA ASP A 114 0.51 14.26 7.32
C ASP A 114 1.96 13.92 7.70
N GLU A 115 2.27 13.92 8.99
CA GLU A 115 3.60 13.54 9.47
C GLU A 115 3.95 12.09 9.09
N ALA A 116 3.00 11.18 9.28
CA ALA A 116 3.21 9.78 8.94
C ALA A 116 3.41 9.57 7.44
N VAL A 117 2.65 10.28 6.61
CA VAL A 117 2.80 10.22 5.15
C VAL A 117 4.17 10.74 4.73
N CYS A 118 4.60 11.87 5.27
CA CYS A 118 5.93 12.43 4.96
C CYS A 118 7.03 11.47 5.39
N GLY A 119 6.92 10.90 6.60
CA GLY A 119 7.87 9.91 7.09
C GLY A 119 7.93 8.67 6.21
N ALA A 120 6.77 8.17 5.80
CA ALA A 120 6.68 7.01 4.91
C ALA A 120 7.34 7.29 3.57
N ALA A 121 7.06 8.45 2.97
CA ALA A 121 7.66 8.84 1.70
C ALA A 121 9.19 8.93 1.80
N CYS A 122 9.71 9.48 2.89
CA CYS A 122 11.14 9.55 3.13
C CYS A 122 11.76 8.16 3.28
N MET A 123 11.11 7.25 4.01
CA MET A 123 11.59 5.88 4.17
C MET A 123 11.62 5.14 2.83
N LEU A 124 10.58 5.28 2.03
CA LEU A 124 10.51 4.65 0.72
C LEU A 124 11.60 5.19 -0.22
N ALA A 125 11.84 6.50 -0.20
CA ALA A 125 12.91 7.10 -0.99
C ALA A 125 14.27 6.53 -0.61
N ARG A 126 14.54 6.35 0.68
CA ARG A 126 15.78 5.74 1.15
C ARG A 126 15.93 4.29 0.72
N MET A 127 14.84 3.54 0.73
CA MET A 127 14.85 2.14 0.26
C MET A 127 15.23 2.08 -1.23
N VAL A 128 14.66 2.95 -2.04
CA VAL A 128 14.96 3.04 -3.47
C VAL A 128 16.43 3.41 -3.68
N GLU A 129 16.94 4.37 -2.94
CA GLU A 129 18.36 4.76 -3.01
C GLU A 129 19.30 3.59 -2.68
N LYS A 130 19.00 2.84 -1.62
CA LYS A 130 19.80 1.68 -1.24
C LYS A 130 19.80 0.62 -2.33
N GLU A 131 18.67 0.33 -2.93
CA GLU A 131 18.58 -0.63 -4.02
C GLU A 131 19.33 -0.14 -5.25
N GLY A 132 19.22 1.14 -5.58
CA GLY A 132 19.96 1.76 -6.66
C GLY A 132 21.47 1.66 -6.45
N LEU A 133 21.93 1.93 -5.25
CA LEU A 133 23.36 1.80 -4.92
C LEU A 133 23.83 0.35 -5.00
N ALA A 134 23.03 -0.59 -4.51
CA ALA A 134 23.35 -2.01 -4.59
C ALA A 134 23.48 -2.48 -6.04
N LEU A 135 22.62 -2.00 -6.92
CA LEU A 135 22.66 -2.33 -8.33
C LEU A 135 23.82 -1.64 -9.05
N ALA A 136 24.26 -0.50 -8.56
CA ALA A 136 25.36 0.24 -9.14
C ALA A 136 26.76 -0.33 -8.76
N VAL A 137 26.83 -1.11 -7.69
CA VAL A 137 28.08 -1.70 -7.23
C VAL A 137 28.78 -2.56 -8.29
N PRO A 138 28.11 -3.32 -9.13
CA PRO A 138 28.80 -4.18 -10.10
C PRO A 138 29.60 -3.39 -11.12
N GLY A 139 30.68 -2.91 -10.80
CA GLY A 139 31.76 -2.43 -11.66
C GLY A 139 31.46 -1.62 -12.92
N ALA A 140 30.25 -1.61 -13.40
CA ALA A 140 29.92 -0.95 -14.66
C ALA A 140 30.27 0.54 -14.64
N THR A 141 29.99 1.19 -13.55
CA THR A 141 30.32 2.61 -13.39
C THR A 141 31.81 2.86 -13.40
N ARG A 142 32.56 1.98 -12.76
CA ARG A 142 34.00 2.13 -12.73
C ARG A 142 34.64 1.96 -14.09
N VAL A 143 34.11 1.09 -14.88
CA VAL A 143 34.59 0.90 -16.24
C VAL A 143 34.45 2.19 -17.04
N HIS A 144 33.34 2.87 -16.90
CA HIS A 144 33.16 4.14 -17.59
C HIS A 144 34.12 5.21 -17.18
N TYR A 145 34.41 5.30 -15.90
CA TYR A 145 35.37 6.29 -15.41
C TYR A 145 36.75 6.05 -15.95
N ARG A 146 37.15 4.81 -15.99
CA ARG A 146 38.49 4.53 -16.49
C ARG A 146 38.65 4.83 -17.94
N SER A 147 37.63 4.65 -18.71
CA SER A 147 37.72 5.00 -20.12
C SER A 147 37.92 6.50 -20.32
N GLY A 148 37.50 7.29 -19.37
CA GLY A 148 37.73 8.74 -19.44
C GLY A 148 39.13 9.16 -19.11
N ASP A 149 39.94 8.29 -18.56
CA ASP A 149 41.27 8.65 -18.12
C ASP A 149 42.29 8.65 -19.20
N GLN A 150 41.90 8.29 -20.37
CA GLN A 150 42.88 8.04 -21.42
C GLN A 150 43.48 9.28 -22.02
N THR A 151 43.01 10.39 -21.72
CA THR A 151 43.61 11.62 -22.22
C THR A 151 44.82 12.02 -21.43
#